data_6b012e03ccdd4c03ad87169714c68e31
#
_entry.id   6b012e03ccdd4c03ad87169714c68e31
#
_cell.length_a   1.000
_cell.length_b   1.000
_cell.length_c   1.000
_cell.angle_alpha   90.00
_cell.angle_beta   90.00
_cell.angle_gamma   90.00
#
_symmetry.space_group_name_H-M   'P 1'
#
loop_
_entity.id
_entity.type
_entity.pdbx_description
1 polymer ?
#
loop_
_entity_poly.entity_id
_entity_poly.type
_entity_poly.pdbx_seq_one_letter_code
_entity_poly.pdbx_strand_id
1 'polypeptide(L)'
;MDRKVKVVQFGTGKMAVYTMRYVFEKGGEVVGAIDINPNVIGKDIGEIMGKENTGVTVTSLDDAEEMLKNVKPDICVVETMSLLEDVKDALLLCAKLGINAITTCEEAFFPWNSNPNVTKQIDDLAKQNGCTITGSGYQDIYWGQLITSVAGSTQKITKIKGSSSYNVEDYGIALAEAHGAGLTLEEFDKQVASADRISAEERQRVIESGKYLPSYMWNVNGWLCSKLGLTVKSQTQVTVPKTNSKDIYSSTLGKTVKAGDATGMSAVVTTETEEGIKIESECIGKVYAEDEFDKNEWTVYGEPDTTITVARPATVELTCGSVVNRIPDVINAEPGYITTEKMGDLTYKIKPLNEYVK
;
A
#
# COMPACT_ATOMS: atom_id res chain seq x y z
N MET A 1 23.35 -16.02 3.17
CA MET A 1 24.24 -14.88 3.56
C MET A 1 24.75 -15.14 4.97
N ASP A 2 26.06 -15.01 5.23
CA ASP A 2 26.66 -15.37 6.53
C ASP A 2 26.59 -14.27 7.60
N ARG A 3 26.20 -13.06 7.24
CA ARG A 3 25.99 -11.93 8.14
C ARG A 3 24.53 -11.53 8.24
N LYS A 4 24.18 -10.74 9.25
CA LYS A 4 22.83 -10.16 9.37
C LYS A 4 22.49 -9.31 8.15
N VAL A 5 21.20 -9.30 7.78
CA VAL A 5 20.66 -8.38 6.79
C VAL A 5 20.68 -6.97 7.37
N LYS A 6 21.30 -6.03 6.64
CA LYS A 6 21.38 -4.61 7.01
C LYS A 6 20.24 -3.84 6.38
N VAL A 7 19.47 -3.16 7.21
CA VAL A 7 18.29 -2.40 6.80
C VAL A 7 18.50 -0.92 7.13
N VAL A 8 18.14 -0.03 6.22
CA VAL A 8 17.95 1.40 6.51
C VAL A 8 16.47 1.71 6.45
N GLN A 9 15.99 2.44 7.47
CA GLN A 9 14.60 2.88 7.58
C GLN A 9 14.46 4.32 7.05
N PHE A 10 13.63 4.54 6.02
CA PHE A 10 13.18 5.86 5.59
C PHE A 10 11.79 6.15 6.17
N GLY A 11 11.70 7.24 6.92
CA GLY A 11 10.56 7.58 7.76
C GLY A 11 10.62 6.88 9.12
N THR A 12 10.41 7.65 10.18
CA THR A 12 10.48 7.17 11.59
C THR A 12 9.15 7.37 12.31
N GLY A 13 8.04 7.36 11.54
CA GLY A 13 6.69 7.49 12.05
C GLY A 13 6.17 6.25 12.77
N LYS A 14 4.86 6.23 13.03
CA LYS A 14 4.17 5.16 13.78
C LYS A 14 4.46 3.75 13.24
N MET A 15 4.45 3.58 11.92
CA MET A 15 4.69 2.26 11.29
C MET A 15 6.14 1.81 11.46
N ALA A 16 7.08 2.71 11.27
CA ALA A 16 8.51 2.41 11.37
C ALA A 16 8.93 1.82 12.74
N VAL A 17 8.24 2.19 13.81
CA VAL A 17 8.44 1.61 15.15
C VAL A 17 8.22 0.09 15.12
N TYR A 18 7.16 -0.37 14.44
CA TYR A 18 6.89 -1.80 14.29
C TYR A 18 7.88 -2.45 13.33
N THR A 19 8.15 -1.83 12.19
CA THR A 19 9.05 -2.37 11.16
C THR A 19 10.46 -2.57 11.71
N MET A 20 11.05 -1.55 12.32
CA MET A 20 12.40 -1.66 12.93
C MET A 20 12.44 -2.75 14.00
N ARG A 21 11.43 -2.81 14.89
CA ARG A 21 11.31 -3.88 15.88
C ARG A 21 11.28 -5.26 15.24
N TYR A 22 10.44 -5.45 14.20
CA TYR A 22 10.31 -6.74 13.51
C TYR A 22 11.59 -7.13 12.76
N VAL A 23 12.33 -6.16 12.20
CA VAL A 23 13.65 -6.42 11.62
C VAL A 23 14.60 -7.02 12.67
N PHE A 24 14.69 -6.41 13.87
CA PHE A 24 15.52 -6.95 14.95
C PHE A 24 15.04 -8.34 15.41
N GLU A 25 13.74 -8.52 15.61
CA GLU A 25 13.14 -9.80 16.04
C GLU A 25 13.36 -10.91 15.00
N LYS A 26 13.49 -10.57 13.73
CA LYS A 26 13.83 -11.48 12.62
C LYS A 26 15.33 -11.60 12.37
N GLY A 27 16.17 -11.19 13.32
CA GLY A 27 17.62 -11.33 13.24
C GLY A 27 18.32 -10.41 12.24
N GLY A 28 17.62 -9.41 11.71
CA GLY A 28 18.19 -8.33 10.91
C GLY A 28 18.85 -7.27 11.79
N GLU A 29 19.39 -6.24 11.15
CA GLU A 29 20.05 -5.11 11.80
C GLU A 29 19.61 -3.81 11.12
N VAL A 30 19.06 -2.86 11.89
CA VAL A 30 18.83 -1.50 11.40
C VAL A 30 20.12 -0.71 11.58
N VAL A 31 20.73 -0.32 10.45
CA VAL A 31 22.06 0.33 10.43
C VAL A 31 21.99 1.82 10.13
N GLY A 32 20.81 2.36 9.91
CA GLY A 32 20.56 3.78 9.68
C GLY A 32 19.06 4.06 9.64
N ALA A 33 18.70 5.31 9.90
CA ALA A 33 17.35 5.82 9.75
C ALA A 33 17.38 7.21 9.17
N ILE A 34 16.38 7.58 8.37
CA ILE A 34 16.29 8.88 7.67
C ILE A 34 14.90 9.46 7.91
N ASP A 35 14.84 10.73 8.24
CA ASP A 35 13.57 11.45 8.37
C ASP A 35 13.74 12.93 7.99
N ILE A 36 12.62 13.60 7.67
CA ILE A 36 12.56 15.06 7.42
C ILE A 36 12.12 15.84 8.66
N ASN A 37 11.57 15.16 9.67
CA ASN A 37 11.04 15.78 10.86
C ASN A 37 12.18 16.21 11.81
N PRO A 38 12.38 17.54 12.02
CA PRO A 38 13.45 18.04 12.86
C PRO A 38 13.37 17.56 14.33
N ASN A 39 12.19 17.15 14.78
CA ASN A 39 12.00 16.66 16.15
C ASN A 39 12.55 15.24 16.40
N VAL A 40 12.87 14.49 15.33
CA VAL A 40 13.40 13.12 15.44
C VAL A 40 14.84 13.03 14.91
N ILE A 41 15.28 13.95 14.05
CA ILE A 41 16.67 13.99 13.55
C ILE A 41 17.66 14.09 14.72
N GLY A 42 18.68 13.24 14.71
CA GLY A 42 19.69 13.13 15.76
C GLY A 42 19.29 12.24 16.95
N LYS A 43 18.02 11.82 17.06
CA LYS A 43 17.61 10.86 18.10
C LYS A 43 18.03 9.45 17.75
N ASP A 44 18.33 8.65 18.78
CA ASP A 44 18.55 7.21 18.61
C ASP A 44 17.26 6.49 18.26
N ILE A 45 17.29 5.53 17.34
CA ILE A 45 16.11 4.75 16.94
C ILE A 45 15.56 3.90 18.10
N GLY A 46 16.39 3.55 19.09
CA GLY A 46 15.94 2.91 20.33
C GLY A 46 14.98 3.81 21.12
N GLU A 47 15.29 5.12 21.23
CA GLU A 47 14.39 6.10 21.85
C GLU A 47 13.04 6.16 21.10
N ILE A 48 13.08 6.18 19.76
CA ILE A 48 11.88 6.22 18.93
C ILE A 48 11.01 4.96 19.13
N MET A 49 11.64 3.80 19.27
CA MET A 49 10.96 2.52 19.54
C MET A 49 10.54 2.34 21.02
N GLY A 50 10.89 3.27 21.91
CA GLY A 50 10.70 3.10 23.36
C GLY A 50 11.54 1.95 23.95
N LYS A 51 12.77 1.75 23.45
CA LYS A 51 13.72 0.72 23.82
C LYS A 51 15.06 1.35 24.26
N GLU A 52 16.01 0.49 24.67
CA GLU A 52 17.39 0.92 24.91
C GLU A 52 18.04 1.47 23.64
N ASN A 53 19.02 2.37 23.82
CA ASN A 53 19.76 2.95 22.71
C ASN A 53 20.47 1.88 21.90
N THR A 54 20.37 2.02 20.59
CA THR A 54 20.98 1.10 19.61
C THR A 54 22.33 1.61 19.09
N GLY A 55 22.62 2.90 19.27
CA GLY A 55 23.76 3.60 18.68
C GLY A 55 23.50 4.08 17.25
N VAL A 56 22.30 3.89 16.72
CA VAL A 56 21.89 4.35 15.39
C VAL A 56 21.02 5.59 15.54
N THR A 57 21.49 6.72 15.01
CA THR A 57 20.76 7.99 15.06
C THR A 57 20.06 8.29 13.74
N VAL A 58 18.92 8.99 13.83
CA VAL A 58 18.17 9.45 12.64
C VAL A 58 18.95 10.55 11.93
N THR A 59 19.20 10.34 10.65
CA THR A 59 19.89 11.26 9.75
C THR A 59 18.86 12.11 8.98
N SER A 60 19.24 13.35 8.64
CA SER A 60 18.42 14.21 7.78
C SER A 60 18.37 13.68 6.34
N LEU A 61 17.36 14.09 5.58
CA LEU A 61 17.28 13.75 4.15
C LEU A 61 18.46 14.33 3.36
N ASP A 62 18.98 15.49 3.76
CA ASP A 62 20.11 16.16 3.09
C ASP A 62 21.40 15.32 3.19
N ASP A 63 21.57 14.58 4.28
CA ASP A 63 22.74 13.72 4.52
C ASP A 63 22.52 12.25 4.12
N ALA A 64 21.33 11.92 3.60
CA ALA A 64 20.92 10.55 3.31
C ALA A 64 21.86 9.83 2.34
N GLU A 65 22.26 10.46 1.25
CA GLU A 65 23.15 9.85 0.24
C GLU A 65 24.52 9.48 0.83
N GLU A 66 25.10 10.36 1.65
CA GLU A 66 26.37 10.10 2.31
C GLU A 66 26.25 8.97 3.33
N MET A 67 25.22 9.00 4.16
CA MET A 67 24.94 7.94 5.14
C MET A 67 24.80 6.58 4.46
N LEU A 68 23.97 6.48 3.40
CA LEU A 68 23.76 5.24 2.66
C LEU A 68 25.06 4.68 2.05
N LYS A 69 25.93 5.54 1.50
CA LYS A 69 27.24 5.13 0.98
C LYS A 69 28.16 4.59 2.08
N ASN A 70 28.04 5.12 3.30
CA ASN A 70 28.85 4.70 4.45
C ASN A 70 28.38 3.38 5.04
N VAL A 71 27.06 3.21 5.31
CA VAL A 71 26.53 2.02 5.98
C VAL A 71 26.32 0.84 5.03
N LYS A 72 26.14 1.08 3.73
CA LYS A 72 25.93 0.08 2.67
C LYS A 72 24.90 -0.97 3.07
N PRO A 73 23.62 -0.59 3.18
CA PRO A 73 22.57 -1.52 3.54
C PRO A 73 22.30 -2.55 2.42
N ASP A 74 21.72 -3.66 2.78
CA ASP A 74 21.21 -4.64 1.81
C ASP A 74 19.89 -4.18 1.20
N ILE A 75 19.12 -3.43 2.01
CA ILE A 75 17.79 -2.93 1.62
C ILE A 75 17.41 -1.67 2.41
N CYS A 76 16.69 -0.77 1.75
CA CYS A 76 15.97 0.33 2.41
C CYS A 76 14.48 -0.02 2.53
N VAL A 77 13.87 0.30 3.67
CA VAL A 77 12.41 0.27 3.86
C VAL A 77 11.90 1.69 3.89
N VAL A 78 11.03 2.06 2.92
CA VAL A 78 10.51 3.42 2.75
C VAL A 78 9.06 3.46 3.21
N GLU A 79 8.82 4.15 4.34
CA GLU A 79 7.52 4.22 5.02
C GLU A 79 7.16 5.69 5.31
N THR A 80 6.93 6.47 4.26
CA THR A 80 6.72 7.92 4.39
C THR A 80 5.37 8.38 3.89
N MET A 81 4.99 8.04 2.66
CA MET A 81 3.80 8.55 1.98
C MET A 81 3.12 7.45 1.17
N SER A 82 1.88 7.71 0.70
CA SER A 82 1.03 6.74 0.00
C SER A 82 1.06 6.85 -1.52
N LEU A 83 1.66 7.91 -2.08
CA LEU A 83 1.75 8.16 -3.51
C LEU A 83 3.16 7.90 -4.03
N LEU A 84 3.27 7.30 -5.22
CA LEU A 84 4.57 7.04 -5.83
C LEU A 84 5.36 8.32 -6.09
N GLU A 85 4.68 9.40 -6.49
CA GLU A 85 5.30 10.70 -6.71
C GLU A 85 5.98 11.26 -5.46
N ASP A 86 5.38 11.02 -4.28
CA ASP A 86 5.90 11.52 -3.00
C ASP A 86 7.09 10.69 -2.47
N VAL A 87 7.18 9.42 -2.85
CA VAL A 87 8.28 8.53 -2.40
C VAL A 87 9.35 8.34 -3.49
N LYS A 88 9.15 8.88 -4.68
CA LYS A 88 10.01 8.62 -5.84
C LYS A 88 11.47 8.98 -5.60
N ASP A 89 11.74 10.12 -4.94
CA ASP A 89 13.10 10.59 -4.74
C ASP A 89 13.90 9.65 -3.83
N ALA A 90 13.26 9.10 -2.79
CA ALA A 90 13.87 8.08 -1.94
C ALA A 90 14.15 6.78 -2.72
N LEU A 91 13.19 6.34 -3.55
CA LEU A 91 13.35 5.13 -4.37
C LEU A 91 14.40 5.32 -5.48
N LEU A 92 14.45 6.50 -6.12
CA LEU A 92 15.48 6.83 -7.11
C LEU A 92 16.86 6.93 -6.48
N LEU A 93 16.98 7.46 -5.25
CA LEU A 93 18.24 7.49 -4.51
C LEU A 93 18.73 6.05 -4.24
N CYS A 94 17.85 5.17 -3.75
CA CYS A 94 18.19 3.77 -3.55
C CYS A 94 18.63 3.11 -4.88
N ALA A 95 17.84 3.27 -5.95
CA ALA A 95 18.16 2.72 -7.26
C ALA A 95 19.49 3.26 -7.83
N LYS A 96 19.77 4.57 -7.68
CA LYS A 96 21.04 5.22 -8.07
C LYS A 96 22.24 4.59 -7.36
N LEU A 97 22.09 4.23 -6.10
CA LEU A 97 23.16 3.65 -5.27
C LEU A 97 23.26 2.12 -5.39
N GLY A 98 22.39 1.48 -6.18
CA GLY A 98 22.36 0.02 -6.31
C GLY A 98 21.88 -0.68 -5.03
N ILE A 99 21.04 -0.02 -4.23
CA ILE A 99 20.50 -0.52 -2.97
C ILE A 99 19.05 -0.98 -3.23
N ASN A 100 18.71 -2.21 -2.83
CA ASN A 100 17.33 -2.67 -2.88
C ASN A 100 16.41 -1.80 -2.04
N ALA A 101 15.15 -1.64 -2.44
CA ALA A 101 14.18 -0.93 -1.61
C ALA A 101 12.79 -1.57 -1.68
N ILE A 102 12.11 -1.53 -0.53
CA ILE A 102 10.72 -1.91 -0.38
C ILE A 102 9.96 -0.75 0.25
N THR A 103 8.77 -0.45 -0.26
CA THR A 103 7.95 0.65 0.29
C THR A 103 6.55 0.18 0.64
N THR A 104 5.97 0.80 1.68
CA THR A 104 4.57 0.62 2.07
C THR A 104 3.63 1.54 1.30
N CYS A 105 4.15 2.41 0.44
CA CYS A 105 3.36 3.25 -0.44
C CYS A 105 2.33 2.41 -1.19
N GLU A 106 1.04 2.67 -0.99
CA GLU A 106 -0.04 1.87 -1.55
C GLU A 106 -0.05 1.90 -3.07
N GLU A 107 0.22 3.05 -3.69
CA GLU A 107 0.33 3.16 -5.15
C GLU A 107 1.46 2.30 -5.71
N ALA A 108 2.55 2.15 -4.96
CA ALA A 108 3.73 1.37 -5.37
C ALA A 108 3.46 -0.15 -5.48
N PHE A 109 2.32 -0.65 -5.02
CA PHE A 109 1.94 -2.05 -5.13
C PHE A 109 1.84 -2.54 -6.58
N PHE A 110 1.24 -1.71 -7.46
CA PHE A 110 1.20 -1.97 -8.91
C PHE A 110 1.14 -0.65 -9.70
N PRO A 111 2.20 0.16 -9.69
CA PRO A 111 2.16 1.52 -10.23
C PRO A 111 2.21 1.59 -11.77
N TRP A 112 2.37 0.47 -12.44
CA TRP A 112 2.38 0.39 -13.91
C TRP A 112 1.10 0.91 -14.55
N ASN A 113 -0.03 0.86 -13.84
CA ASN A 113 -1.33 1.33 -14.34
C ASN A 113 -1.79 2.67 -13.75
N SER A 114 -0.99 3.31 -12.88
CA SER A 114 -1.31 4.63 -12.30
C SER A 114 -0.21 5.68 -12.50
N ASN A 115 1.06 5.29 -12.45
CA ASN A 115 2.20 6.18 -12.65
C ASN A 115 3.32 5.50 -13.47
N PRO A 116 3.06 5.12 -14.74
CA PRO A 116 3.98 4.33 -15.55
C PRO A 116 5.32 5.05 -15.81
N ASN A 117 5.32 6.38 -15.90
CA ASN A 117 6.51 7.15 -16.23
C ASN A 117 7.53 7.13 -15.07
N VAL A 118 7.10 7.38 -13.84
CA VAL A 118 7.96 7.30 -12.65
C VAL A 118 8.39 5.86 -12.41
N THR A 119 7.47 4.91 -12.55
CA THR A 119 7.78 3.48 -12.44
C THR A 119 8.88 3.06 -13.39
N LYS A 120 8.79 3.50 -14.66
CA LYS A 120 9.81 3.20 -15.66
C LYS A 120 11.17 3.85 -15.34
N GLN A 121 11.18 5.07 -14.82
CA GLN A 121 12.42 5.74 -14.39
C GLN A 121 13.12 4.94 -13.28
N ILE A 122 12.37 4.48 -12.29
CA ILE A 122 12.88 3.67 -11.19
C ILE A 122 13.37 2.31 -11.73
N ASP A 123 12.59 1.66 -12.59
CA ASP A 123 12.90 0.37 -13.20
C ASP A 123 14.22 0.40 -14.00
N ASP A 124 14.35 1.38 -14.90
CA ASP A 124 15.54 1.54 -15.74
C ASP A 124 16.79 1.77 -14.85
N LEU A 125 16.69 2.63 -13.85
CA LEU A 125 17.79 2.95 -12.95
C LEU A 125 18.18 1.77 -12.05
N ALA A 126 17.19 1.04 -11.53
CA ALA A 126 17.39 -0.15 -10.72
C ALA A 126 18.06 -1.28 -11.54
N LYS A 127 17.63 -1.50 -12.78
CA LYS A 127 18.27 -2.44 -13.71
C LYS A 127 19.71 -2.04 -14.01
N GLN A 128 19.96 -0.77 -14.27
CA GLN A 128 21.29 -0.26 -14.54
C GLN A 128 22.26 -0.49 -13.37
N ASN A 129 21.78 -0.37 -12.14
CA ASN A 129 22.62 -0.46 -10.94
C ASN A 129 22.50 -1.80 -10.20
N GLY A 130 21.75 -2.76 -10.72
CA GLY A 130 21.69 -4.14 -10.21
C GLY A 130 20.94 -4.29 -8.89
N CYS A 131 19.89 -3.53 -8.66
CA CYS A 131 19.06 -3.62 -7.45
C CYS A 131 17.57 -3.77 -7.78
N THR A 132 16.78 -4.17 -6.78
CA THR A 132 15.33 -4.41 -6.89
C THR A 132 14.56 -3.39 -6.06
N ILE A 133 13.55 -2.76 -6.67
CA ILE A 133 12.62 -1.85 -6.02
C ILE A 133 11.21 -2.44 -6.10
N THR A 134 10.44 -2.37 -5.01
CA THR A 134 9.06 -2.90 -4.98
C THR A 134 8.19 -2.16 -3.97
N GLY A 135 6.86 -2.25 -4.15
CA GLY A 135 5.86 -1.93 -3.15
C GLY A 135 5.25 -3.20 -2.54
N SER A 136 5.04 -3.21 -1.23
CA SER A 136 4.40 -4.30 -0.49
C SER A 136 3.71 -3.76 0.76
N GLY A 137 3.11 -4.63 1.54
CA GLY A 137 2.45 -4.31 2.79
C GLY A 137 1.17 -5.12 2.97
N TYR A 138 0.15 -4.53 3.60
CA TYR A 138 -1.16 -5.14 3.78
C TYR A 138 -1.75 -5.64 2.46
N GLN A 139 -1.64 -4.84 1.42
CA GLN A 139 -2.17 -5.11 0.09
C GLN A 139 -1.60 -6.38 -0.55
N ASP A 140 -0.34 -6.71 -0.29
CA ASP A 140 0.31 -7.89 -0.87
C ASP A 140 -0.43 -9.19 -0.49
N ILE A 141 -0.79 -9.33 0.78
CA ILE A 141 -1.51 -10.51 1.27
C ILE A 141 -3.02 -10.33 1.09
N TYR A 142 -3.58 -9.24 1.62
CA TYR A 142 -5.01 -9.13 1.88
C TYR A 142 -5.82 -8.63 0.69
N TRP A 143 -5.16 -7.97 -0.28
CA TRP A 143 -5.76 -7.52 -1.54
C TRP A 143 -5.21 -8.27 -2.76
N GLY A 144 -4.21 -9.14 -2.56
CA GLY A 144 -3.53 -9.89 -3.62
C GLY A 144 -3.52 -11.39 -3.39
N GLN A 145 -2.54 -11.89 -2.64
CA GLN A 145 -2.24 -13.32 -2.57
C GLN A 145 -3.39 -14.18 -2.00
N LEU A 146 -4.09 -13.69 -0.97
CA LEU A 146 -5.22 -14.41 -0.38
C LEU A 146 -6.30 -14.68 -1.43
N ILE A 147 -6.60 -13.68 -2.26
CA ILE A 147 -7.61 -13.80 -3.32
C ILE A 147 -7.16 -14.78 -4.41
N THR A 148 -5.92 -14.65 -4.85
CA THR A 148 -5.40 -15.53 -5.91
C THR A 148 -5.19 -16.97 -5.44
N SER A 149 -4.86 -17.18 -4.16
CA SER A 149 -4.81 -18.53 -3.57
C SER A 149 -6.18 -19.21 -3.55
N VAL A 150 -7.24 -18.48 -3.21
CA VAL A 150 -8.62 -19.01 -3.25
C VAL A 150 -9.06 -19.20 -4.70
N ALA A 151 -8.74 -18.26 -5.60
CA ALA A 151 -9.00 -18.41 -7.03
C ALA A 151 -8.38 -19.70 -7.60
N GLY A 152 -7.20 -20.09 -7.11
CA GLY A 152 -6.53 -21.35 -7.50
C GLY A 152 -7.31 -22.62 -7.16
N SER A 153 -8.30 -22.58 -6.26
CA SER A 153 -9.18 -23.70 -5.94
C SER A 153 -10.53 -23.68 -6.69
N THR A 154 -10.78 -22.65 -7.50
CA THR A 154 -12.03 -22.46 -8.25
C THR A 154 -11.86 -22.98 -9.67
N GLN A 155 -12.72 -23.89 -10.11
CA GLN A 155 -12.64 -24.52 -11.44
C GLN A 155 -12.94 -23.53 -12.57
N LYS A 156 -13.88 -22.60 -12.35
CA LYS A 156 -14.27 -21.58 -13.32
C LYS A 156 -14.56 -20.28 -12.59
N ILE A 157 -13.90 -19.21 -13.01
CA ILE A 157 -14.12 -17.86 -12.46
C ILE A 157 -14.88 -17.03 -13.48
N THR A 158 -15.89 -16.29 -13.02
CA THR A 158 -16.67 -15.34 -13.84
C THR A 158 -16.49 -13.91 -13.34
N LYS A 159 -16.31 -13.73 -12.02
CA LYS A 159 -16.13 -12.42 -11.39
C LYS A 159 -15.32 -12.57 -10.10
N ILE A 160 -14.52 -11.58 -9.80
CA ILE A 160 -13.93 -11.35 -8.48
C ILE A 160 -14.49 -10.04 -7.94
N LYS A 161 -15.07 -10.06 -6.74
CA LYS A 161 -15.59 -8.86 -6.10
C LYS A 161 -15.00 -8.72 -4.72
N GLY A 162 -14.48 -7.52 -4.39
CA GLY A 162 -13.89 -7.25 -3.11
C GLY A 162 -14.20 -5.88 -2.53
N SER A 163 -14.11 -5.77 -1.22
CA SER A 163 -14.19 -4.52 -0.49
C SER A 163 -13.23 -4.51 0.69
N SER A 164 -12.63 -3.35 0.94
CA SER A 164 -11.91 -3.06 2.17
C SER A 164 -12.52 -1.81 2.80
N SER A 165 -12.82 -1.84 4.10
CA SER A 165 -13.45 -0.72 4.79
C SER A 165 -12.63 -0.28 6.00
N TYR A 166 -12.65 1.02 6.27
CA TYR A 166 -12.00 1.64 7.43
C TYR A 166 -12.82 2.82 7.95
N ASN A 167 -12.68 3.08 9.27
CA ASN A 167 -13.28 4.24 9.88
C ASN A 167 -12.46 5.50 9.60
N VAL A 168 -13.03 6.48 8.88
CA VAL A 168 -12.33 7.74 8.56
C VAL A 168 -11.98 8.56 9.79
N GLU A 169 -12.70 8.37 10.91
CA GLU A 169 -12.45 9.10 12.16
C GLU A 169 -11.09 8.77 12.78
N ASP A 170 -10.56 7.56 12.55
CA ASP A 170 -9.25 7.13 13.05
C ASP A 170 -8.07 7.87 12.40
N TYR A 171 -8.35 8.57 11.30
CA TYR A 171 -7.39 9.33 10.50
C TYR A 171 -7.58 10.86 10.57
N GLY A 172 -8.57 11.32 11.32
CA GLY A 172 -8.82 12.72 11.62
C GLY A 172 -9.79 13.45 10.67
N ILE A 173 -10.12 14.69 11.05
CA ILE A 173 -11.19 15.48 10.43
C ILE A 173 -10.96 15.72 8.93
N ALA A 174 -9.72 15.99 8.51
CA ALA A 174 -9.41 16.28 7.12
C ALA A 174 -9.75 15.12 6.19
N LEU A 175 -9.52 13.87 6.63
CA LEU A 175 -9.87 12.70 5.84
C LEU A 175 -11.39 12.48 5.83
N ALA A 176 -12.07 12.65 6.95
CA ALA A 176 -13.52 12.52 7.03
C ALA A 176 -14.22 13.52 6.09
N GLU A 177 -13.78 14.79 6.10
CA GLU A 177 -14.30 15.82 5.19
C GLU A 177 -13.99 15.52 3.71
N ALA A 178 -12.77 15.10 3.41
CA ALA A 178 -12.38 14.71 2.04
C ALA A 178 -13.19 13.51 1.52
N HIS A 179 -13.68 12.65 2.41
CA HIS A 179 -14.60 11.55 2.06
C HIS A 179 -16.08 11.98 2.01
N GLY A 180 -16.36 13.25 2.19
CA GLY A 180 -17.70 13.80 2.12
C GLY A 180 -18.60 13.41 3.29
N ALA A 181 -18.04 12.99 4.43
CA ALA A 181 -18.82 12.63 5.60
C ALA A 181 -19.61 13.84 6.13
N GLY A 182 -20.92 13.66 6.32
CA GLY A 182 -21.85 14.68 6.79
C GLY A 182 -22.35 15.66 5.72
N LEU A 183 -22.12 15.37 4.43
CA LEU A 183 -22.74 16.05 3.30
C LEU A 183 -24.09 15.42 2.96
N THR A 184 -25.02 16.23 2.46
CA THR A 184 -26.20 15.70 1.78
C THR A 184 -25.77 14.98 0.48
N LEU A 185 -26.62 14.12 -0.07
CA LEU A 185 -26.29 13.43 -1.33
C LEU A 185 -26.08 14.40 -2.50
N GLU A 186 -26.77 15.54 -2.54
CA GLU A 186 -26.58 16.56 -3.56
C GLU A 186 -25.22 17.25 -3.40
N GLU A 187 -24.85 17.64 -2.19
CA GLU A 187 -23.54 18.22 -1.90
C GLU A 187 -22.42 17.23 -2.19
N PHE A 188 -22.58 15.97 -1.80
CA PHE A 188 -21.63 14.90 -2.08
C PHE A 188 -21.41 14.72 -3.59
N ASP A 189 -22.51 14.68 -4.35
CA ASP A 189 -22.45 14.56 -5.80
C ASP A 189 -21.64 15.70 -6.43
N LYS A 190 -21.86 16.92 -5.97
CA LYS A 190 -21.21 18.12 -6.48
C LYS A 190 -19.77 18.28 -6.03
N GLN A 191 -19.43 17.94 -4.80
CA GLN A 191 -18.13 18.24 -4.19
C GLN A 191 -17.14 17.07 -4.26
N VAL A 192 -17.64 15.82 -4.26
CA VAL A 192 -16.82 14.60 -4.20
C VAL A 192 -16.94 13.78 -5.48
N ALA A 193 -18.15 13.31 -5.82
CA ALA A 193 -18.33 12.38 -6.93
C ALA A 193 -18.05 13.00 -8.30
N SER A 194 -18.30 14.31 -8.48
CA SER A 194 -18.07 15.00 -9.75
C SER A 194 -16.61 14.97 -10.20
N ALA A 195 -15.66 14.97 -9.27
CA ALA A 195 -14.23 14.95 -9.58
C ALA A 195 -13.79 13.65 -10.28
N ASP A 196 -14.53 12.57 -10.12
CA ASP A 196 -14.24 11.27 -10.73
C ASP A 196 -15.00 11.01 -12.04
N ARG A 197 -15.87 11.95 -12.46
CA ARG A 197 -16.67 11.85 -13.69
C ARG A 197 -15.92 12.41 -14.90
N ILE A 198 -14.81 11.82 -15.22
CA ILE A 198 -14.01 12.16 -16.40
C ILE A 198 -14.08 11.04 -17.44
N SER A 199 -13.88 11.38 -18.72
CA SER A 199 -13.85 10.35 -19.77
C SER A 199 -12.64 9.42 -19.60
N ALA A 200 -12.70 8.24 -20.25
CA ALA A 200 -11.59 7.30 -20.22
C ALA A 200 -10.31 7.92 -20.80
N GLU A 201 -10.43 8.72 -21.87
CA GLU A 201 -9.32 9.41 -22.51
C GLU A 201 -8.73 10.50 -21.60
N GLU A 202 -9.59 11.22 -20.87
CA GLU A 202 -9.14 12.23 -19.90
C GLU A 202 -8.43 11.54 -18.73
N ARG A 203 -8.99 10.48 -18.20
CA ARG A 203 -8.37 9.67 -17.12
C ARG A 203 -6.99 9.19 -17.53
N GLN A 204 -6.86 8.65 -18.75
CA GLN A 204 -5.58 8.20 -19.27
C GLN A 204 -4.55 9.34 -19.36
N ARG A 205 -4.95 10.51 -19.86
CA ARG A 205 -4.07 11.70 -19.93
C ARG A 205 -3.61 12.16 -18.55
N VAL A 206 -4.50 12.12 -17.56
CA VAL A 206 -4.17 12.53 -16.19
C VAL A 206 -3.25 11.51 -15.51
N ILE A 207 -3.45 10.21 -15.75
CA ILE A 207 -2.54 9.15 -15.33
C ILE A 207 -1.14 9.36 -15.94
N GLU A 208 -1.05 9.57 -17.24
CA GLU A 208 0.21 9.80 -17.94
C GLU A 208 0.94 11.08 -17.47
N SER A 209 0.21 12.07 -16.98
CA SER A 209 0.78 13.28 -16.41
C SER A 209 1.40 13.08 -15.01
N GLY A 210 1.15 11.94 -14.34
CA GLY A 210 1.55 11.67 -12.97
C GLY A 210 0.79 12.49 -11.90
N LYS A 211 -0.28 13.19 -12.30
CA LYS A 211 -1.07 14.07 -11.41
C LYS A 211 -2.39 13.45 -10.93
N TYR A 212 -2.70 12.26 -11.37
CA TYR A 212 -3.91 11.56 -10.99
C TYR A 212 -3.60 10.49 -9.95
N LEU A 213 -4.37 10.51 -8.87
CA LEU A 213 -4.40 9.45 -7.89
C LEU A 213 -5.69 8.66 -8.05
N PRO A 214 -5.65 7.48 -8.68
CA PRO A 214 -6.78 6.56 -8.61
C PRO A 214 -6.93 6.00 -7.18
N SER A 215 -8.06 5.38 -6.90
CA SER A 215 -8.17 4.53 -5.72
C SER A 215 -7.09 3.46 -5.73
N TYR A 216 -6.57 3.08 -4.57
CA TYR A 216 -5.62 1.95 -4.45
C TYR A 216 -6.15 0.65 -5.07
N MET A 217 -7.47 0.50 -5.15
CA MET A 217 -8.11 -0.62 -5.85
C MET A 217 -7.84 -0.62 -7.36
N TRP A 218 -7.47 0.54 -7.94
CA TRP A 218 -6.97 0.60 -9.31
C TRP A 218 -5.70 -0.20 -9.51
N ASN A 219 -4.75 -0.04 -8.60
CA ASN A 219 -3.50 -0.78 -8.58
C ASN A 219 -3.73 -2.25 -8.21
N VAL A 220 -4.61 -2.54 -7.25
CA VAL A 220 -4.98 -3.89 -6.83
C VAL A 220 -5.56 -4.70 -7.99
N ASN A 221 -6.49 -4.13 -8.77
CA ASN A 221 -7.04 -4.83 -9.93
C ASN A 221 -5.98 -5.11 -10.99
N GLY A 222 -5.04 -4.18 -11.20
CA GLY A 222 -3.89 -4.39 -12.09
C GLY A 222 -3.00 -5.55 -11.62
N TRP A 223 -2.68 -5.58 -10.33
CA TRP A 223 -1.92 -6.66 -9.71
C TRP A 223 -2.62 -8.03 -9.85
N LEU A 224 -3.94 -8.07 -9.56
CA LEU A 224 -4.73 -9.30 -9.70
C LEU A 224 -4.77 -9.79 -11.16
N CYS A 225 -4.96 -8.88 -12.12
CA CYS A 225 -4.91 -9.24 -13.54
C CYS A 225 -3.53 -9.81 -13.92
N SER A 226 -2.44 -9.15 -13.50
CA SER A 226 -1.08 -9.61 -13.77
C SER A 226 -0.82 -11.00 -13.17
N LYS A 227 -1.17 -11.22 -11.90
CA LYS A 227 -0.97 -12.50 -11.19
C LYS A 227 -1.78 -13.65 -11.80
N LEU A 228 -3.01 -13.36 -12.27
CA LEU A 228 -3.91 -14.37 -12.87
C LEU A 228 -3.70 -14.55 -14.37
N GLY A 229 -2.81 -13.77 -15.00
CA GLY A 229 -2.57 -13.82 -16.44
C GLY A 229 -3.74 -13.29 -17.27
N LEU A 230 -4.49 -12.31 -16.75
CA LEU A 230 -5.64 -11.70 -17.39
C LEU A 230 -5.23 -10.45 -18.17
N THR A 231 -5.82 -10.27 -19.34
CA THR A 231 -5.61 -9.10 -20.21
C THR A 231 -6.66 -8.04 -19.94
N VAL A 232 -6.25 -6.89 -19.44
CA VAL A 232 -7.16 -5.76 -19.16
C VAL A 232 -7.71 -5.21 -20.47
N LYS A 233 -9.03 -5.24 -20.62
CA LYS A 233 -9.77 -4.63 -21.74
C LYS A 233 -10.17 -3.19 -21.42
N SER A 234 -10.67 -2.96 -20.21
CA SER A 234 -11.00 -1.62 -19.71
C SER A 234 -10.93 -1.58 -18.19
N GLN A 235 -10.60 -0.42 -17.65
CA GLN A 235 -10.64 -0.17 -16.22
C GLN A 235 -11.30 1.17 -15.97
N THR A 236 -12.31 1.20 -15.10
CA THR A 236 -13.09 2.38 -14.77
C THR A 236 -13.21 2.54 -13.27
N GLN A 237 -13.47 3.77 -12.83
CA GLN A 237 -13.66 4.09 -11.42
C GLN A 237 -14.87 5.00 -11.26
N VAL A 238 -15.63 4.79 -10.20
CA VAL A 238 -16.77 5.62 -9.81
C VAL A 238 -16.73 5.84 -8.30
N THR A 239 -16.81 7.09 -7.88
CA THR A 239 -16.96 7.44 -6.47
C THR A 239 -18.44 7.52 -6.09
N VAL A 240 -18.84 6.74 -5.08
CA VAL A 240 -20.21 6.64 -4.61
C VAL A 240 -20.33 6.98 -3.12
N PRO A 241 -21.42 7.62 -2.67
CA PRO A 241 -21.64 7.90 -1.26
C PRO A 241 -21.93 6.59 -0.51
N LYS A 242 -21.46 6.50 0.73
CA LYS A 242 -21.96 5.53 1.71
C LYS A 242 -22.91 6.26 2.65
N THR A 243 -24.02 5.64 2.98
CA THR A 243 -25.08 6.21 3.82
C THR A 243 -25.44 5.24 4.94
N ASN A 244 -26.17 5.73 5.92
CA ASN A 244 -26.78 4.89 6.96
C ASN A 244 -28.29 5.17 7.04
N SER A 245 -29.07 4.19 7.44
CA SER A 245 -30.52 4.31 7.66
C SER A 245 -30.89 4.99 8.98
N LYS A 246 -29.90 5.23 9.86
CA LYS A 246 -30.04 5.90 11.15
C LYS A 246 -29.08 7.07 11.24
N ASP A 247 -29.40 8.03 12.10
CA ASP A 247 -28.47 9.11 12.48
C ASP A 247 -27.22 8.52 13.14
N ILE A 248 -26.03 9.03 12.77
CA ILE A 248 -24.74 8.65 13.36
C ILE A 248 -24.07 9.92 13.88
N TYR A 249 -23.69 9.94 15.16
CA TYR A 249 -22.86 11.02 15.68
C TYR A 249 -21.38 10.77 15.32
N SER A 250 -20.77 11.74 14.66
CA SER A 250 -19.33 11.74 14.41
C SER A 250 -18.64 12.62 15.44
N SER A 251 -17.78 12.00 16.26
CA SER A 251 -16.96 12.72 17.24
C SER A 251 -15.90 13.61 16.56
N THR A 252 -15.37 13.17 15.45
CA THR A 252 -14.35 13.89 14.66
C THR A 252 -14.93 15.12 13.97
N LEU A 253 -16.14 15.03 13.40
CA LEU A 253 -16.82 16.16 12.77
C LEU A 253 -17.55 17.05 13.80
N GLY A 254 -17.73 16.59 15.04
CA GLY A 254 -18.49 17.27 16.08
C GLY A 254 -19.97 17.45 15.75
N LYS A 255 -20.55 16.63 14.86
CA LYS A 255 -21.95 16.73 14.41
C LYS A 255 -22.59 15.36 14.17
N THR A 256 -23.92 15.36 14.13
CA THR A 256 -24.70 14.19 13.74
C THR A 256 -24.88 14.17 12.22
N VAL A 257 -24.41 13.11 11.57
CA VAL A 257 -24.71 12.78 10.17
C VAL A 257 -26.13 12.21 10.14
N LYS A 258 -27.02 12.81 9.37
CA LYS A 258 -28.43 12.41 9.32
C LYS A 258 -28.62 11.13 8.52
N ALA A 259 -29.67 10.39 8.86
CA ALA A 259 -30.08 9.23 8.09
C ALA A 259 -30.28 9.59 6.61
N GLY A 260 -29.64 8.85 5.72
CA GLY A 260 -29.66 9.08 4.28
C GLY A 260 -28.61 10.05 3.75
N ASP A 261 -27.95 10.85 4.60
CA ASP A 261 -26.80 11.65 4.21
C ASP A 261 -25.54 10.81 4.07
N ALA A 262 -24.51 11.36 3.42
CA ALA A 262 -23.25 10.67 3.24
C ALA A 262 -22.50 10.50 4.56
N THR A 263 -22.22 9.26 4.96
CA THR A 263 -21.33 8.94 6.08
C THR A 263 -19.86 8.89 5.62
N GLY A 264 -19.62 8.91 4.33
CA GLY A 264 -18.34 8.82 3.66
C GLY A 264 -18.51 8.35 2.22
N MET A 265 -17.47 7.80 1.64
CA MET A 265 -17.46 7.36 0.24
C MET A 265 -16.94 5.95 0.04
N SER A 266 -17.17 5.43 -1.15
CA SER A 266 -16.44 4.31 -1.72
C SER A 266 -16.00 4.66 -3.12
N ALA A 267 -14.71 4.42 -3.42
CA ALA A 267 -14.21 4.40 -4.78
C ALA A 267 -14.30 2.97 -5.32
N VAL A 268 -15.23 2.75 -6.26
CA VAL A 268 -15.48 1.44 -6.89
C VAL A 268 -14.71 1.37 -8.20
N VAL A 269 -13.78 0.43 -8.30
CA VAL A 269 -13.01 0.15 -9.51
C VAL A 269 -13.55 -1.10 -10.19
N THR A 270 -13.85 -0.98 -11.47
CA THR A 270 -14.29 -2.09 -12.30
C THR A 270 -13.28 -2.34 -13.41
N THR A 271 -12.79 -3.57 -13.53
CA THR A 271 -11.90 -4.02 -14.59
C THR A 271 -12.58 -5.14 -15.38
N GLU A 272 -12.76 -4.93 -16.67
CA GLU A 272 -13.20 -5.95 -17.62
C GLU A 272 -11.96 -6.54 -18.30
N THR A 273 -11.95 -7.86 -18.52
CA THR A 273 -10.83 -8.55 -19.16
C THR A 273 -11.24 -9.20 -20.48
N GLU A 274 -10.26 -9.44 -21.35
CA GLU A 274 -10.51 -10.13 -22.65
C GLU A 274 -10.98 -11.58 -22.41
N GLU A 275 -10.58 -12.19 -21.32
CA GLU A 275 -10.98 -13.55 -20.91
C GLU A 275 -12.41 -13.62 -20.38
N GLY A 276 -13.10 -12.47 -20.28
CA GLY A 276 -14.49 -12.37 -19.82
C GLY A 276 -14.65 -12.43 -18.30
N ILE A 277 -13.56 -12.34 -17.53
CA ILE A 277 -13.60 -12.24 -16.07
C ILE A 277 -13.68 -10.77 -15.69
N LYS A 278 -14.61 -10.42 -14.80
CA LYS A 278 -14.79 -9.09 -14.26
C LYS A 278 -14.17 -8.99 -12.86
N ILE A 279 -13.37 -7.96 -12.59
CA ILE A 279 -12.89 -7.63 -11.25
C ILE A 279 -13.55 -6.33 -10.80
N GLU A 280 -14.26 -6.36 -9.69
CA GLU A 280 -14.91 -5.20 -9.06
C GLU A 280 -14.43 -5.09 -7.63
N SER A 281 -13.75 -4.02 -7.31
CA SER A 281 -13.19 -3.79 -5.98
C SER A 281 -13.49 -2.38 -5.49
N GLU A 282 -13.69 -2.24 -4.18
CA GLU A 282 -13.97 -0.96 -3.56
C GLU A 282 -13.19 -0.76 -2.27
N CYS A 283 -12.75 0.48 -2.06
CA CYS A 283 -12.19 0.94 -0.81
C CYS A 283 -13.21 1.89 -0.16
N ILE A 284 -13.69 1.54 1.03
CA ILE A 284 -14.78 2.22 1.74
C ILE A 284 -14.19 2.98 2.91
N GLY A 285 -14.20 4.30 2.85
CA GLY A 285 -13.89 5.17 3.97
C GLY A 285 -15.13 5.90 4.44
N LYS A 286 -15.56 5.68 5.69
CA LYS A 286 -16.76 6.31 6.22
C LYS A 286 -16.75 6.42 7.74
N VAL A 287 -17.60 7.25 8.30
CA VAL A 287 -17.94 7.23 9.73
C VAL A 287 -18.75 5.97 10.01
N TYR A 288 -18.33 5.20 11.00
CA TYR A 288 -18.95 3.93 11.35
C TYR A 288 -20.16 4.11 12.29
N ALA A 289 -21.17 3.25 12.09
CA ALA A 289 -22.17 2.99 13.10
C ALA A 289 -21.56 2.11 14.22
N GLU A 290 -22.27 2.01 15.35
CA GLU A 290 -21.78 1.34 16.56
C GLU A 290 -21.39 -0.14 16.36
N ASP A 291 -22.07 -0.82 15.44
CA ASP A 291 -21.86 -2.25 15.13
C ASP A 291 -20.88 -2.49 13.96
N GLU A 292 -20.37 -1.44 13.33
CA GLU A 292 -19.43 -1.53 12.20
C GLU A 292 -17.99 -1.61 12.68
N PHE A 293 -17.14 -2.21 11.84
CA PHE A 293 -15.71 -2.37 12.08
C PHE A 293 -14.97 -2.55 10.77
N ASP A 294 -13.65 -2.35 10.80
CA ASP A 294 -12.78 -2.58 9.66
C ASP A 294 -12.90 -4.00 9.15
N LYS A 295 -13.15 -4.14 7.86
CA LYS A 295 -13.36 -5.42 7.21
C LYS A 295 -12.73 -5.45 5.83
N ASN A 296 -12.11 -6.58 5.51
CA ASN A 296 -11.66 -6.89 4.16
C ASN A 296 -12.36 -8.16 3.70
N GLU A 297 -13.17 -8.07 2.65
CA GLU A 297 -14.01 -9.17 2.19
C GLU A 297 -13.95 -9.31 0.67
N TRP A 298 -13.70 -10.53 0.21
CA TRP A 298 -13.59 -10.86 -1.21
C TRP A 298 -14.38 -12.10 -1.54
N THR A 299 -15.06 -12.07 -2.67
CA THR A 299 -15.79 -13.22 -3.23
C THR A 299 -15.24 -13.52 -4.63
N VAL A 300 -14.81 -14.75 -4.81
CA VAL A 300 -14.54 -15.34 -6.13
C VAL A 300 -15.82 -16.02 -6.56
N TYR A 301 -16.46 -15.48 -7.60
CA TYR A 301 -17.67 -16.04 -8.19
C TYR A 301 -17.32 -17.02 -9.29
N GLY A 302 -17.91 -18.22 -9.24
CA GLY A 302 -17.63 -19.23 -10.26
C GLY A 302 -18.12 -20.62 -9.87
N GLU A 303 -17.26 -21.59 -10.00
CA GLU A 303 -17.56 -22.98 -9.65
C GLU A 303 -16.48 -23.52 -8.71
N PRO A 304 -16.72 -23.52 -7.38
CA PRO A 304 -17.84 -22.88 -6.66
C PRO A 304 -17.60 -21.40 -6.37
N ASP A 305 -18.66 -20.68 -5.95
CA ASP A 305 -18.50 -19.37 -5.31
C ASP A 305 -17.82 -19.53 -3.95
N THR A 306 -16.87 -18.64 -3.66
CA THR A 306 -16.15 -18.66 -2.37
C THR A 306 -15.94 -17.26 -1.85
N THR A 307 -16.34 -17.00 -0.60
CA THR A 307 -16.14 -15.73 0.09
C THR A 307 -15.10 -15.87 1.20
N ILE A 308 -14.21 -14.88 1.29
CA ILE A 308 -13.19 -14.76 2.33
C ILE A 308 -13.44 -13.45 3.07
N THR A 309 -13.41 -13.48 4.39
CA THR A 309 -13.54 -12.29 5.23
C THR A 309 -12.42 -12.22 6.25
N VAL A 310 -11.73 -11.07 6.29
CA VAL A 310 -10.80 -10.72 7.36
C VAL A 310 -11.46 -9.61 8.19
N ALA A 311 -11.83 -9.95 9.41
CA ALA A 311 -12.51 -9.05 10.34
C ALA A 311 -11.49 -8.37 11.26
N ARG A 312 -11.65 -7.06 11.50
CA ARG A 312 -10.83 -6.25 12.42
C ARG A 312 -9.32 -6.43 12.19
N PRO A 313 -8.82 -6.24 10.95
CA PRO A 313 -7.39 -6.40 10.68
C PRO A 313 -6.59 -5.33 11.44
N ALA A 314 -5.51 -5.74 12.09
CA ALA A 314 -4.50 -4.81 12.64
C ALA A 314 -3.60 -4.33 11.49
N THR A 315 -4.11 -3.43 10.66
CA THR A 315 -3.49 -3.08 9.36
C THR A 315 -2.05 -2.60 9.48
N VAL A 316 -1.71 -1.85 10.52
CA VAL A 316 -0.34 -1.35 10.75
C VAL A 316 0.63 -2.52 10.97
N GLU A 317 0.34 -3.38 11.93
CA GLU A 317 1.20 -4.52 12.27
C GLU A 317 1.28 -5.52 11.11
N LEU A 318 0.17 -5.77 10.42
CA LEU A 318 0.11 -6.66 9.26
C LEU A 318 0.91 -6.10 8.07
N THR A 319 0.87 -4.79 7.84
CA THR A 319 1.71 -4.13 6.83
C THR A 319 3.19 -4.31 7.14
N CYS A 320 3.61 -3.94 8.36
CA CYS A 320 5.02 -4.03 8.78
C CYS A 320 5.52 -5.48 8.76
N GLY A 321 4.70 -6.44 9.22
CA GLY A 321 5.01 -7.86 9.18
C GLY A 321 5.18 -8.39 7.75
N SER A 322 4.33 -7.97 6.82
CA SER A 322 4.42 -8.34 5.40
C SER A 322 5.72 -7.79 4.79
N VAL A 323 6.01 -6.51 5.00
CA VAL A 323 7.25 -5.88 4.51
C VAL A 323 8.49 -6.61 5.01
N VAL A 324 8.58 -6.88 6.32
CA VAL A 324 9.77 -7.51 6.90
C VAL A 324 9.95 -8.96 6.42
N ASN A 325 8.86 -9.73 6.31
CA ASN A 325 8.94 -11.08 5.75
C ASN A 325 9.28 -11.08 4.25
N ARG A 326 9.00 -9.99 3.51
CA ARG A 326 9.32 -9.84 2.08
C ARG A 326 10.79 -9.44 1.82
N ILE A 327 11.51 -8.91 2.81
CA ILE A 327 12.90 -8.45 2.65
C ILE A 327 13.80 -9.44 1.92
N PRO A 328 13.88 -10.73 2.30
CA PRO A 328 14.73 -11.68 1.59
C PRO A 328 14.31 -11.92 0.14
N ASP A 329 13.00 -11.87 -0.14
CA ASP A 329 12.48 -12.09 -1.48
C ASP A 329 12.88 -10.94 -2.41
N VAL A 330 12.88 -9.69 -1.90
CA VAL A 330 13.33 -8.49 -2.63
C VAL A 330 14.83 -8.55 -2.92
N ILE A 331 15.65 -8.92 -1.92
CA ILE A 331 17.11 -9.04 -2.08
C ILE A 331 17.47 -10.11 -3.11
N ASN A 332 16.68 -11.17 -3.21
CA ASN A 332 16.91 -12.29 -4.15
C ASN A 332 16.27 -12.07 -5.54
N ALA A 333 15.45 -11.06 -5.71
CA ALA A 333 14.74 -10.80 -6.96
C ALA A 333 15.70 -10.25 -8.06
N GLU A 334 15.24 -10.32 -9.30
CA GLU A 334 15.97 -9.72 -10.42
C GLU A 334 15.96 -8.19 -10.33
N PRO A 335 17.01 -7.52 -10.84
CA PRO A 335 17.07 -6.05 -10.84
C PRO A 335 15.91 -5.42 -11.61
N GLY A 336 15.38 -4.32 -11.08
CA GLY A 336 14.30 -3.54 -11.68
C GLY A 336 13.20 -3.17 -10.69
N TYR A 337 12.11 -2.60 -11.20
CA TYR A 337 10.88 -2.44 -10.45
C TYR A 337 10.06 -3.74 -10.55
N ILE A 338 10.20 -4.58 -9.55
CA ILE A 338 9.58 -5.93 -9.54
C ILE A 338 8.41 -5.93 -8.59
N THR A 339 7.20 -5.98 -9.12
CA THR A 339 5.97 -6.07 -8.35
C THR A 339 5.79 -7.46 -7.73
N THR A 340 5.13 -7.54 -6.58
CA THR A 340 5.14 -8.76 -5.73
C THR A 340 4.43 -9.97 -6.36
N GLU A 341 3.58 -9.78 -7.37
CA GLU A 341 2.97 -10.89 -8.12
C GLU A 341 4.00 -11.72 -8.92
N LYS A 342 5.17 -11.12 -9.22
CA LYS A 342 6.29 -11.79 -9.89
C LYS A 342 7.25 -12.46 -8.90
N MET A 343 7.16 -12.10 -7.62
CA MET A 343 7.87 -12.78 -6.54
C MET A 343 7.06 -14.02 -6.12
N GLY A 344 7.68 -14.97 -5.46
CA GLY A 344 6.97 -16.11 -4.86
C GLY A 344 5.95 -15.66 -3.79
N ASP A 345 5.08 -16.56 -3.39
CA ASP A 345 4.10 -16.26 -2.34
C ASP A 345 4.82 -15.88 -1.04
N LEU A 346 4.32 -14.83 -0.38
CA LEU A 346 4.89 -14.38 0.88
C LEU A 346 4.62 -15.41 1.97
N THR A 347 5.68 -15.89 2.59
CA THR A 347 5.61 -16.87 3.67
C THR A 347 6.24 -16.30 4.94
N TYR A 348 5.75 -16.77 6.10
CA TYR A 348 6.35 -16.44 7.37
C TYR A 348 7.80 -16.94 7.44
N LYS A 349 8.75 -16.03 7.70
CA LYS A 349 10.16 -16.36 7.84
C LYS A 349 10.42 -16.75 9.29
N ILE A 350 10.52 -18.05 9.59
CA ILE A 350 10.73 -18.59 10.95
C ILE A 350 12.18 -18.44 11.40
N LYS A 351 13.12 -18.48 10.47
CA LYS A 351 14.55 -18.31 10.73
C LYS A 351 14.96 -16.85 10.54
N PRO A 352 16.17 -16.46 10.99
CA PRO A 352 16.72 -15.14 10.67
C PRO A 352 16.70 -14.81 9.17
N LEU A 353 16.45 -13.53 8.83
CA LEU A 353 16.29 -13.07 7.44
C LEU A 353 17.45 -13.48 6.52
N ASN A 354 18.69 -13.46 7.04
CA ASN A 354 19.88 -13.79 6.26
C ASN A 354 19.93 -15.26 5.80
N GLU A 355 19.21 -16.18 6.46
CA GLU A 355 19.16 -17.60 6.02
C GLU A 355 18.30 -17.79 4.76
N TYR A 356 17.48 -16.81 4.40
CA TYR A 356 16.66 -16.81 3.19
C TYR A 356 17.28 -16.01 2.03
N VAL A 357 18.38 -15.30 2.28
CA VAL A 357 19.12 -14.57 1.24
C VAL A 357 20.15 -15.50 0.60
N LYS A 358 20.08 -15.64 -0.74
CA LYS A 358 20.93 -16.51 -1.56
C LYS A 358 22.30 -15.89 -1.82
#